data_6d336a51c15da38706cc041e76ee1c7c
#
_entry.id   6d336a51c15da38706cc041e76ee1c7c
#
_cell.length_a   1.000
_cell.length_b   1.000
_cell.length_c   1.000
_cell.angle_alpha   90.00
_cell.angle_beta   90.00
_cell.angle_gamma   90.00
#
_symmetry.space_group_name_H-M   'P 1'
#
loop_
_entity.id
_entity.type
_entity.pdbx_description
1 polymer ?
#
loop_
_entity_poly.entity_id
_entity_poly.type
_entity_poly.pdbx_seq_one_letter_code
_entity_poly.pdbx_strand_id
1 'polypeptide(L)'
;MTQEEFYEYHERNIVAFCRNTIRKLSAYAHRTCINSQKRMLSLETCLLQEFGEPETEDGYEIYGRTFTVRGESFVVRDEVMGECLQFIPPNKRSVLLLSFFGEYSDFEIARLLGISNATVSYRKKDALRRLRVMMEAMDHEN
;
A
#
# COMPACT_ATOMS: atom_id res chain seq x y z
N MET A 1 -12.19 35.99 18.59
CA MET A 1 -11.45 34.80 19.06
C MET A 1 -10.95 35.10 20.46
N THR A 2 -11.41 34.30 21.41
CA THR A 2 -10.93 34.40 22.79
C THR A 2 -9.54 33.75 22.91
N GLN A 3 -8.82 34.04 23.98
CA GLN A 3 -7.49 33.50 24.21
C GLN A 3 -7.51 31.99 24.36
N GLU A 4 -8.57 31.43 24.93
CA GLU A 4 -8.80 30.00 25.05
C GLU A 4 -9.03 29.33 23.71
N GLU A 5 -9.86 29.88 22.84
CA GLU A 5 -10.11 29.42 21.48
C GLU A 5 -8.84 29.42 20.63
N PHE A 6 -7.98 30.41 20.82
CA PHE A 6 -6.69 30.49 20.15
C PHE A 6 -5.76 29.35 20.58
N TYR A 7 -5.67 29.05 21.87
CA TYR A 7 -4.87 27.95 22.39
C TYR A 7 -5.40 26.60 21.93
N GLU A 8 -6.71 26.37 21.98
CA GLU A 8 -7.33 25.13 21.50
C GLU A 8 -7.08 24.93 20.00
N TYR A 9 -7.16 25.97 19.20
CA TYR A 9 -6.89 25.91 17.77
C TYR A 9 -5.45 25.50 17.48
N HIS A 10 -4.50 26.11 18.16
CA HIS A 10 -3.08 25.78 18.00
C HIS A 10 -2.75 24.38 18.53
N GLU A 11 -3.33 23.97 19.63
CA GLU A 11 -3.17 22.63 20.18
C GLU A 11 -3.66 21.57 19.22
N ARG A 12 -4.83 21.73 18.64
CA ARG A 12 -5.36 20.80 17.60
C ARG A 12 -4.45 20.72 16.39
N ASN A 13 -3.93 21.84 15.94
CA ASN A 13 -3.02 21.87 14.79
C ASN A 13 -1.69 21.18 15.09
N ILE A 14 -1.13 21.36 16.27
CA ILE A 14 0.11 20.70 16.70
C ILE A 14 -0.12 19.18 16.82
N VAL A 15 -1.22 18.77 17.44
CA VAL A 15 -1.58 17.33 17.56
C VAL A 15 -1.76 16.70 16.18
N ALA A 16 -2.47 17.37 15.27
CA ALA A 16 -2.64 16.88 13.91
C ALA A 16 -1.31 16.77 13.15
N PHE A 17 -0.44 17.76 13.29
CA PHE A 17 0.89 17.76 12.71
C PHE A 17 1.75 16.63 13.26
N CYS A 18 1.79 16.44 14.57
CA CYS A 18 2.52 15.37 15.22
C CYS A 18 2.01 13.99 14.78
N ARG A 19 0.70 13.81 14.71
CA ARG A 19 0.07 12.56 14.26
C ARG A 19 0.44 12.24 12.82
N ASN A 20 0.36 13.21 11.93
CA ASN A 20 0.75 13.04 10.52
C ASN A 20 2.24 12.75 10.38
N THR A 21 3.09 13.43 11.15
CA THR A 21 4.54 13.21 11.12
C THR A 21 4.90 11.81 11.61
N ILE A 22 4.32 11.36 12.71
CA ILE A 22 4.51 10.01 13.26
C ILE A 22 4.07 8.96 12.24
N ARG A 23 2.92 9.15 11.63
CA ARG A 23 2.38 8.23 10.61
C ARG A 23 3.32 8.12 9.40
N LYS A 24 3.83 9.24 8.90
CA LYS A 24 4.77 9.27 7.78
C LYS A 24 6.11 8.62 8.12
N LEU A 25 6.66 8.91 9.30
CA LEU A 25 7.92 8.34 9.76
C LEU A 25 7.78 6.82 10.00
N SER A 26 6.65 6.38 10.56
CA SER A 26 6.35 4.95 10.75
C SER A 26 6.27 4.23 9.42
N ALA A 27 5.57 4.77 8.43
CA ALA A 27 5.48 4.22 7.08
C ALA A 27 6.85 4.16 6.40
N TYR A 28 7.66 5.21 6.52
CA TYR A 28 9.02 5.24 6.01
C TYR A 28 9.91 4.18 6.64
N ALA A 29 9.89 4.07 7.97
CA ALA A 29 10.65 3.06 8.71
C ALA A 29 10.25 1.64 8.32
N HIS A 30 8.96 1.39 8.15
CA HIS A 30 8.42 0.11 7.71
C HIS A 30 8.90 -0.26 6.30
N ARG A 31 8.82 0.67 5.34
CA ARG A 31 9.35 0.47 3.98
C ARG A 31 10.84 0.20 3.97
N THR A 32 11.62 0.94 4.75
CA THR A 32 13.07 0.75 4.87
C THR A 32 13.39 -0.62 5.43
N CYS A 33 12.65 -1.07 6.44
CA CYS A 33 12.80 -2.40 7.03
C CYS A 33 12.49 -3.50 6.00
N ILE A 34 11.38 -3.38 5.26
CA ILE A 34 11.01 -4.33 4.20
C ILE A 34 12.08 -4.38 3.10
N ASN A 35 12.58 -3.24 2.65
CA ASN A 35 13.62 -3.18 1.63
C ASN A 35 14.93 -3.81 2.10
N SER A 36 15.28 -3.63 3.37
CA SER A 36 16.45 -4.29 3.98
C SER A 36 16.27 -5.80 4.04
N GLN A 37 15.09 -6.28 4.42
CA GLN A 37 14.75 -7.70 4.42
C GLN A 37 14.79 -8.31 3.01
N LYS A 38 14.28 -7.61 2.01
CA LYS A 38 14.35 -8.03 0.60
C LYS A 38 15.80 -8.17 0.11
N ARG A 39 16.69 -7.27 0.52
CA ARG A 39 18.13 -7.37 0.20
C ARG A 39 18.77 -8.59 0.86
N MET A 40 18.44 -8.88 2.11
CA MET A 40 18.93 -10.07 2.81
C MET A 40 18.42 -11.36 2.17
N LEU A 41 17.14 -11.42 1.80
CA LEU A 41 16.55 -12.53 1.06
C LEU A 41 17.23 -12.74 -0.30
N SER A 42 17.59 -11.67 -0.99
CA SER A 42 18.33 -11.73 -2.25
C SER A 42 19.72 -12.34 -2.07
N LEU A 43 20.39 -12.02 -0.97
CA LEU A 43 21.70 -12.58 -0.62
C LEU A 43 21.58 -14.07 -0.28
N GLU A 44 20.58 -14.43 0.48
CA GLU A 44 20.26 -15.82 0.85
C GLU A 44 19.88 -16.64 -0.39
N THR A 45 19.13 -16.09 -1.32
CA THR A 45 18.80 -16.69 -2.61
C THR A 45 20.06 -16.90 -3.46
N CYS A 46 20.99 -15.96 -3.48
CA CYS A 46 22.29 -16.11 -4.15
C CYS A 46 23.14 -17.24 -3.53
N LEU A 47 23.15 -17.34 -2.20
CA LEU A 47 23.85 -18.41 -1.48
C LEU A 47 23.22 -19.78 -1.76
N LEU A 48 21.87 -19.87 -1.82
CA LEU A 48 21.15 -21.09 -2.15
C LEU A 48 21.38 -21.53 -3.60
N GLN A 49 21.57 -20.60 -4.53
CA GLN A 49 21.93 -20.91 -5.91
C GLN A 49 23.33 -21.51 -6.06
N GLU A 50 24.28 -21.10 -5.20
CA GLU A 50 25.63 -21.67 -5.18
C GLU A 50 25.71 -23.05 -4.52
N PHE A 51 24.87 -23.33 -3.52
CA PHE A 51 24.93 -24.56 -2.72
C PHE A 51 23.83 -25.59 -3.01
N GLY A 52 22.94 -25.33 -3.97
CA GLY A 52 21.78 -26.15 -4.27
C GLY A 52 20.64 -26.00 -3.27
N GLU A 53 19.42 -26.03 -3.74
CA GLU A 53 18.24 -25.90 -2.90
C GLU A 53 18.14 -27.10 -1.93
N PRO A 54 17.98 -26.86 -0.62
CA PRO A 54 17.45 -27.91 0.23
C PRO A 54 16.00 -28.17 -0.21
N GLU A 55 15.72 -29.38 -0.64
CA GLU A 55 14.36 -29.84 -0.90
C GLU A 55 13.56 -29.82 0.40
N THR A 56 13.06 -28.66 0.77
CA THR A 56 12.01 -28.55 1.76
C THR A 56 10.70 -28.38 1.01
N GLU A 57 9.98 -29.47 0.85
CA GLU A 57 8.58 -29.49 0.44
C GLU A 57 7.66 -28.86 1.51
N ASP A 58 7.96 -27.67 1.95
CA ASP A 58 6.99 -26.83 2.62
C ASP A 58 6.57 -25.75 1.64
N GLY A 59 5.80 -26.18 0.64
CA GLY A 59 5.03 -25.28 -0.22
C GLY A 59 4.02 -24.52 0.62
N TYR A 60 4.48 -23.47 1.30
CA TYR A 60 3.57 -22.41 1.68
C TYR A 60 3.09 -21.79 0.37
N GLU A 61 2.01 -22.36 -0.15
CA GLU A 61 1.25 -21.69 -1.19
C GLU A 61 0.90 -20.30 -0.64
N ILE A 62 1.51 -19.28 -1.20
CA ILE A 62 1.14 -17.90 -0.92
C ILE A 62 -0.26 -17.73 -1.50
N TYR A 63 -1.26 -18.09 -0.69
CA TYR A 63 -2.65 -17.86 -1.05
C TYR A 63 -2.85 -16.35 -1.20
N GLY A 64 -3.13 -15.93 -2.42
CA GLY A 64 -3.39 -14.55 -2.74
C GLY A 64 -2.98 -14.19 -4.16
N ARG A 65 -3.54 -13.10 -4.65
CA ARG A 65 -3.16 -12.53 -5.94
C ARG A 65 -2.03 -11.52 -5.75
N THR A 66 -1.03 -11.63 -6.59
CA THR A 66 0.11 -10.72 -6.59
C THR A 66 -0.06 -9.68 -7.69
N PHE A 67 0.06 -8.42 -7.31
CA PHE A 67 0.09 -7.30 -8.23
C PHE A 67 1.45 -6.61 -8.16
N THR A 68 2.01 -6.27 -9.31
CA THR A 68 3.30 -5.57 -9.38
C THR A 68 3.10 -4.15 -9.87
N VAL A 69 3.64 -3.19 -9.12
CA VAL A 69 3.60 -1.77 -9.45
C VAL A 69 5.01 -1.21 -9.28
N ARG A 70 5.59 -0.69 -10.35
CA ARG A 70 6.93 -0.09 -10.32
C ARG A 70 8.02 -0.98 -9.71
N GLY A 71 7.93 -2.29 -9.92
CA GLY A 71 8.90 -3.25 -9.40
C GLY A 71 8.62 -3.72 -7.97
N GLU A 72 7.63 -3.17 -7.29
CA GLU A 72 7.16 -3.65 -6.00
C GLU A 72 6.00 -4.62 -6.19
N SER A 73 6.01 -5.70 -5.47
CA SER A 73 4.95 -6.72 -5.51
C SER A 73 4.08 -6.62 -4.26
N PHE A 74 2.79 -6.61 -4.47
CA PHE A 74 1.78 -6.57 -3.42
C PHE A 74 0.94 -7.84 -3.45
N VAL A 75 0.85 -8.53 -2.33
CA VAL A 75 0.04 -9.75 -2.20
C VAL A 75 -1.27 -9.41 -1.52
N VAL A 76 -2.36 -9.65 -2.22
CA VAL A 76 -3.72 -9.49 -1.70
C VAL A 76 -4.25 -10.87 -1.33
N ARG A 77 -4.38 -11.13 -0.03
CA ARG A 77 -4.79 -12.44 0.48
C ARG A 77 -6.29 -12.69 0.39
N ASP A 78 -7.08 -11.65 0.44
CA ASP A 78 -8.52 -11.74 0.28
C ASP A 78 -8.87 -12.03 -1.18
N GLU A 79 -9.54 -13.15 -1.43
CA GLU A 79 -9.88 -13.60 -2.76
C GLU A 79 -10.84 -12.65 -3.47
N VAL A 80 -11.89 -12.22 -2.77
CA VAL A 80 -12.91 -11.30 -3.31
C VAL A 80 -12.26 -9.96 -3.66
N MET A 81 -11.48 -9.41 -2.76
CA MET A 81 -10.75 -8.16 -2.99
C MET A 81 -9.75 -8.30 -4.15
N GLY A 82 -9.02 -9.40 -4.22
CA GLY A 82 -8.09 -9.69 -5.32
C GLY A 82 -8.77 -9.74 -6.68
N GLU A 83 -9.93 -10.36 -6.77
CA GLU A 83 -10.74 -10.38 -7.99
C GLU A 83 -11.24 -8.98 -8.36
N CYS A 84 -11.81 -8.26 -7.42
CA CYS A 84 -12.28 -6.89 -7.65
C CYS A 84 -11.15 -5.97 -8.12
N LEU A 85 -9.98 -6.05 -7.52
CA LEU A 85 -8.81 -5.26 -7.93
C LEU A 85 -8.36 -5.57 -9.35
N GLN A 86 -8.52 -6.79 -9.81
CA GLN A 86 -8.17 -7.19 -11.18
C GLN A 86 -9.01 -6.45 -12.22
N PHE A 87 -10.27 -6.16 -11.92
CA PHE A 87 -11.19 -5.45 -12.83
C PHE A 87 -11.02 -3.92 -12.80
N ILE A 88 -10.30 -3.38 -11.83
CA ILE A 88 -10.01 -1.94 -11.79
C ILE A 88 -8.93 -1.60 -12.83
N PRO A 89 -9.07 -0.49 -13.58
CA PRO A 89 -8.05 -0.06 -14.53
C PRO A 89 -6.66 0.04 -13.87
N PRO A 90 -5.58 -0.37 -14.56
CA PRO A 90 -4.23 -0.42 -13.97
C PRO A 90 -3.74 0.88 -13.36
N ASN A 91 -4.08 2.02 -13.95
CA ASN A 91 -3.70 3.34 -13.45
C ASN A 91 -4.33 3.67 -12.08
N LYS A 92 -5.57 3.27 -11.88
CA LYS A 92 -6.31 3.45 -10.62
C LYS A 92 -5.93 2.39 -9.58
N ARG A 93 -5.77 1.16 -10.03
CA ARG A 93 -5.31 0.05 -9.19
C ARG A 93 -3.94 0.33 -8.59
N SER A 94 -3.01 0.85 -9.37
CA SER A 94 -1.67 1.22 -8.89
C SER A 94 -1.72 2.22 -7.76
N VAL A 95 -2.58 3.22 -7.84
CA VAL A 95 -2.77 4.20 -6.76
C VAL A 95 -3.31 3.54 -5.50
N LEU A 96 -4.30 2.66 -5.62
CA LEU A 96 -4.84 1.92 -4.47
C LEU A 96 -3.79 1.04 -3.80
N LEU A 97 -3.05 0.27 -4.58
CA LEU A 97 -2.01 -0.63 -4.05
C LEU A 97 -0.92 0.14 -3.35
N LEU A 98 -0.42 1.21 -3.93
CA LEU A 98 0.60 2.05 -3.31
C LEU A 98 0.09 2.75 -2.04
N SER A 99 -1.16 3.20 -2.03
CA SER A 99 -1.73 3.91 -0.89
C SER A 99 -2.02 2.99 0.29
N PHE A 100 -2.72 1.88 0.06
CA PHE A 100 -3.22 1.01 1.14
C PHE A 100 -2.29 -0.14 1.50
N PHE A 101 -1.63 -0.73 0.53
CA PHE A 101 -0.71 -1.84 0.76
C PHE A 101 0.74 -1.39 0.90
N GLY A 102 1.14 -0.35 0.17
CA GLY A 102 2.48 0.22 0.24
C GLY A 102 2.65 1.30 1.29
N GLU A 103 1.57 1.81 1.85
CA GLU A 103 1.57 2.90 2.84
C GLU A 103 2.24 4.20 2.35
N TYR A 104 2.24 4.42 1.04
CA TYR A 104 2.76 5.64 0.44
C TYR A 104 1.78 6.80 0.64
N SER A 105 2.31 7.99 0.89
CA SER A 105 1.51 9.22 0.89
C SER A 105 1.13 9.63 -0.53
N ASP A 106 0.09 10.45 -0.67
CA ASP A 106 -0.34 10.94 -1.99
C ASP A 106 0.77 11.69 -2.72
N PHE A 107 1.59 12.43 -2.00
CA PHE A 107 2.77 13.11 -2.56
C PHE A 107 3.81 12.12 -3.09
N GLU A 108 4.12 11.08 -2.34
CA GLU A 108 5.05 10.04 -2.76
C GLU A 108 4.55 9.28 -3.97
N ILE A 109 3.25 8.94 -4.00
CA ILE A 109 2.60 8.29 -5.14
C ILE A 109 2.66 9.18 -6.39
N ALA A 110 2.38 10.47 -6.23
CA ALA A 110 2.46 11.45 -7.31
C ALA A 110 3.88 11.49 -7.92
N ARG A 111 4.90 11.47 -7.08
CA ARG A 111 6.30 11.42 -7.54
C ARG A 111 6.64 10.11 -8.23
N LEU A 112 6.23 8.98 -7.68
CA LEU A 112 6.50 7.65 -8.24
C LEU A 112 5.85 7.46 -9.61
N LEU A 113 4.61 7.91 -9.77
CA LEU A 113 3.85 7.74 -11.00
C LEU A 113 3.99 8.91 -11.99
N GLY A 114 4.64 10.00 -11.58
CA GLY A 114 4.82 11.17 -12.43
C GLY A 114 3.52 11.93 -12.71
N ILE A 115 2.62 11.99 -11.75
CA ILE A 115 1.30 12.66 -11.83
C ILE A 115 1.13 13.69 -10.73
N SER A 116 0.10 14.53 -10.83
CA SER A 116 -0.19 15.53 -9.79
C SER A 116 -0.86 14.90 -8.57
N ASN A 117 -0.76 15.56 -7.41
CA ASN A 117 -1.45 15.17 -6.18
C ASN A 117 -2.98 15.14 -6.36
N ALA A 118 -3.53 16.07 -7.13
CA ALA A 118 -4.96 16.10 -7.46
C ALA A 118 -5.37 14.85 -8.25
N THR A 119 -4.56 14.42 -9.21
CA THR A 119 -4.78 13.19 -9.97
C THR A 119 -4.73 11.94 -9.08
N VAL A 120 -3.78 11.87 -8.16
CA VAL A 120 -3.69 10.79 -7.16
C VAL A 120 -4.97 10.72 -6.33
N SER A 121 -5.40 11.85 -5.79
CA SER A 121 -6.62 11.93 -4.98
C SER A 121 -7.86 11.52 -5.75
N TYR A 122 -7.99 11.97 -6.99
CA TYR A 122 -9.10 11.60 -7.87
C TYR A 122 -9.12 10.10 -8.18
N ARG A 123 -7.99 9.55 -8.62
CA ARG A 123 -7.87 8.13 -8.93
C ARG A 123 -8.13 7.24 -7.72
N LYS A 124 -7.66 7.64 -6.56
CA LYS A 124 -7.88 6.94 -5.29
C LYS A 124 -9.38 6.89 -4.94
N LYS A 125 -10.06 8.02 -4.99
CA LYS A 125 -11.51 8.09 -4.71
C LYS A 125 -12.33 7.29 -5.71
N ASP A 126 -12.03 7.43 -6.99
CA ASP A 126 -12.74 6.69 -8.05
C ASP A 126 -12.50 5.18 -7.94
N ALA A 127 -11.28 4.78 -7.68
CA ALA A 127 -10.93 3.38 -7.49
C ALA A 127 -11.60 2.77 -6.26
N LEU A 128 -11.65 3.48 -5.14
CA LEU A 128 -12.37 3.04 -3.94
C LEU A 128 -13.85 2.89 -4.18
N ARG A 129 -14.46 3.83 -4.89
CA ARG A 129 -15.88 3.75 -5.23
C ARG A 129 -16.18 2.53 -6.09
N ARG A 130 -15.37 2.26 -7.11
CA ARG A 130 -15.51 1.08 -7.97
C ARG A 130 -15.33 -0.23 -7.20
N LEU A 131 -14.31 -0.27 -6.36
CA LEU A 131 -14.03 -1.44 -5.51
C LEU A 131 -15.21 -1.74 -4.59
N ARG A 132 -15.75 -0.72 -3.94
CA ARG A 132 -16.91 -0.85 -3.05
C ARG A 132 -18.13 -1.41 -3.78
N VAL A 133 -18.45 -0.85 -4.95
CA VAL A 133 -19.58 -1.31 -5.76
C VAL A 133 -19.42 -2.77 -6.18
N MET A 134 -18.23 -3.17 -6.59
CA MET A 134 -17.95 -4.55 -6.98
C MET A 134 -18.02 -5.52 -5.79
N MET A 135 -17.49 -5.13 -4.64
CA MET A 135 -17.56 -5.97 -3.43
C MET A 135 -18.99 -6.13 -2.93
N GLU A 136 -19.78 -5.07 -2.92
CA GLU A 136 -21.21 -5.14 -2.55
C GLU A 136 -22.00 -6.05 -3.51
N ALA A 137 -21.69 -6.01 -4.81
CA ALA A 137 -22.32 -6.89 -5.79
C ALA A 137 -21.99 -8.36 -5.56
N MET A 138 -20.75 -8.67 -5.20
CA MET A 138 -20.33 -10.04 -4.89
C MET A 138 -20.94 -10.56 -3.59
N ASP A 139 -21.11 -9.71 -2.58
CA ASP A 139 -21.77 -10.09 -1.32
C ASP A 139 -23.24 -10.44 -1.52
N HIS A 140 -23.89 -9.85 -2.52
CA HIS A 140 -25.30 -10.14 -2.83
C HIS A 140 -25.51 -11.43 -3.63
N GLU A 141 -24.48 -11.96 -4.28
CA GLU A 141 -24.56 -13.22 -5.01
C GLU A 141 -24.37 -14.47 -4.12
N ASN A 142 -23.91 -14.27 -2.90
CA ASN A 142 -23.76 -15.31 -1.88
C ASN A 142 -24.92 -15.24 -0.87
#